data_67985e301d170f27e3bc92efa4321160
#
_entry.id   67985e301d170f27e3bc92efa4321160
#
_cell.length_a   1.000
_cell.length_b   1.000
_cell.length_c   1.000
_cell.angle_alpha   90.00
_cell.angle_beta   90.00
_cell.angle_gamma   90.00
#
_symmetry.space_group_name_H-M   'P 1'
#
loop_
_entity.id
_entity.type
_entity.pdbx_description
1 polymer ?
#
loop_
_entity_poly.entity_id
_entity_poly.type
_entity_poly.pdbx_seq_one_letter_code
_entity_poly.pdbx_strand_id
1 'polypeptide(L)'
;MQAKPDITGAADGGVRILPLPAFNDNYIWAIVRDASVVVVDPGQAEPVRRLLRDRNLTLRAILLTHHHADHVGGVIELVQETGARVYGPALETLPHCDVPLGEGDTVALPEAALTLRVLDVPGHTAGHIAYVGTAGDTPALFCGDTLFAAGCGRLFEGTPAQMSESLQKLGTLREDTQVFCAHEYTLANLRWALAVEPANRTLQQWYERAQQLRAEGVPTLPSWIGQERATNPFLRTLEVDVAKAAAARAGHALSSSVEVFAALREWKNNFK
;
A
#
# COMPACT_ATOMS: atom_id res chain seq x y z
N MET A 1 -0.19 26.91 -6.30
CA MET A 1 -1.53 26.40 -6.68
C MET A 1 -1.33 24.93 -7.04
N GLN A 2 -1.66 24.00 -6.14
CA GLN A 2 -1.61 22.57 -6.47
C GLN A 2 -2.73 22.28 -7.47
N ALA A 3 -2.40 21.64 -8.58
CA ALA A 3 -3.37 21.22 -9.57
C ALA A 3 -4.42 20.34 -8.89
N LYS A 4 -5.70 20.66 -9.10
CA LYS A 4 -6.81 19.79 -8.66
C LYS A 4 -6.62 18.45 -9.38
N PRO A 5 -6.62 17.30 -8.66
CA PRO A 5 -6.63 16.02 -9.33
C PRO A 5 -7.83 15.97 -10.27
N ASP A 6 -7.56 15.71 -11.53
CA ASP A 6 -8.60 15.64 -12.56
C ASP A 6 -9.50 14.44 -12.29
N ILE A 7 -10.74 14.72 -11.88
CA ILE A 7 -11.77 13.70 -11.60
C ILE A 7 -12.72 13.58 -12.81
N THR A 8 -12.33 14.03 -13.97
CA THR A 8 -13.10 13.94 -15.20
C THR A 8 -12.96 12.54 -15.83
N GLY A 9 -13.39 11.50 -15.12
CA GLY A 9 -13.49 10.14 -15.63
C GLY A 9 -14.70 9.44 -15.05
N ALA A 10 -15.72 9.25 -15.89
CA ALA A 10 -16.98 8.54 -15.74
C ALA A 10 -18.15 9.33 -15.18
N ALA A 11 -19.07 9.67 -16.09
CA ALA A 11 -20.43 10.12 -15.84
C ALA A 11 -21.39 8.98 -15.45
N ASP A 12 -20.91 7.79 -15.09
CA ASP A 12 -21.67 6.55 -15.02
C ASP A 12 -21.76 5.90 -13.63
N GLY A 13 -21.68 6.67 -12.53
CA GLY A 13 -21.78 6.06 -11.17
C GLY A 13 -20.63 5.08 -10.84
N GLY A 14 -19.52 5.12 -11.60
CA GLY A 14 -18.34 4.28 -11.39
C GLY A 14 -17.56 4.64 -10.13
N VAL A 15 -16.94 3.64 -9.51
CA VAL A 15 -16.05 3.84 -8.36
C VAL A 15 -14.75 4.47 -8.82
N ARG A 16 -14.24 5.46 -8.06
CA ARG A 16 -12.93 6.08 -8.26
C ARG A 16 -12.10 5.97 -6.99
N ILE A 17 -10.84 5.61 -7.14
CA ILE A 17 -9.88 5.57 -6.05
C ILE A 17 -8.91 6.74 -6.23
N LEU A 18 -8.88 7.64 -5.26
CA LEU A 18 -8.12 8.89 -5.32
C LEU A 18 -7.02 8.91 -4.28
N PRO A 19 -5.76 9.25 -4.64
CA PRO A 19 -4.72 9.54 -3.68
C PRO A 19 -4.94 10.94 -3.07
N LEU A 20 -5.09 11.02 -1.75
CA LEU A 20 -5.05 12.27 -1.01
C LEU A 20 -3.68 12.40 -0.37
N PRO A 21 -2.82 13.30 -0.85
CA PRO A 21 -1.51 13.53 -0.24
C PRO A 21 -1.64 13.98 1.21
N ALA A 22 -0.87 13.36 2.09
CA ALA A 22 -0.75 13.67 3.50
C ALA A 22 0.73 13.64 3.89
N PHE A 23 1.10 14.40 4.93
CA PHE A 23 2.50 14.54 5.36
C PHE A 23 3.45 14.86 4.18
N ASN A 24 4.60 14.17 4.09
CA ASN A 24 5.59 14.39 3.04
C ASN A 24 5.42 13.42 1.86
N ASP A 25 4.98 12.18 2.13
CA ASP A 25 4.96 11.08 1.15
C ASP A 25 3.81 10.08 1.34
N ASN A 26 2.92 10.29 2.32
CA ASN A 26 1.76 9.42 2.53
C ASN A 26 0.65 9.70 1.51
N TYR A 27 -0.08 8.65 1.16
CA TYR A 27 -1.38 8.72 0.50
C TYR A 27 -2.47 8.14 1.38
N ILE A 28 -3.48 8.95 1.69
CA ILE A 28 -4.78 8.46 2.15
C ILE A 28 -5.57 8.07 0.91
N TRP A 29 -5.99 6.82 0.79
CA TRP A 29 -6.76 6.38 -0.37
C TRP A 29 -8.25 6.63 -0.15
N ALA A 30 -8.85 7.47 -0.99
CA ALA A 30 -10.28 7.76 -0.94
C ALA A 30 -11.01 7.01 -2.06
N ILE A 31 -11.91 6.11 -1.68
CA ILE A 31 -12.76 5.32 -2.56
C ILE A 31 -14.09 6.06 -2.66
N VAL A 32 -14.37 6.64 -3.81
CA VAL A 32 -15.51 7.53 -4.04
C VAL A 32 -16.49 6.90 -5.01
N ARG A 33 -17.75 6.84 -4.61
CA ARG A 33 -18.88 6.50 -5.48
C ARG A 33 -20.07 7.40 -5.17
N ASP A 34 -20.60 8.05 -6.19
CA ASP A 34 -21.70 9.03 -6.03
C ASP A 34 -21.33 10.08 -4.96
N ALA A 35 -22.16 10.22 -3.91
CA ALA A 35 -21.88 11.08 -2.76
C ALA A 35 -21.18 10.37 -1.59
N SER A 36 -20.80 9.11 -1.73
CA SER A 36 -20.22 8.31 -0.65
C SER A 36 -18.71 8.18 -0.78
N VAL A 37 -18.00 8.24 0.35
CA VAL A 37 -16.54 8.06 0.45
C VAL A 37 -16.21 7.03 1.52
N VAL A 38 -15.27 6.15 1.20
CA VAL A 38 -14.54 5.33 2.17
C VAL A 38 -13.07 5.72 2.09
N VAL A 39 -12.41 5.90 3.23
CA VAL A 39 -10.97 6.21 3.25
C VAL A 39 -10.17 5.11 3.91
N VAL A 40 -8.93 4.95 3.42
CA VAL A 40 -7.95 4.00 3.99
C VAL A 40 -6.80 4.79 4.59
N ASP A 41 -6.44 4.47 5.83
CA ASP A 41 -5.33 5.02 6.59
C ASP A 41 -5.29 6.56 6.64
N PRO A 42 -6.31 7.22 7.20
CA PRO A 42 -6.32 8.68 7.29
C PRO A 42 -5.42 9.18 8.42
N GLY A 43 -4.11 9.23 8.18
CA GLY A 43 -3.12 9.76 9.13
C GLY A 43 -3.32 11.24 9.47
N GLN A 44 -3.98 11.99 8.59
CA GLN A 44 -4.40 13.37 8.80
C GLN A 44 -5.87 13.55 8.42
N ALA A 45 -6.62 14.33 9.22
CA ALA A 45 -8.03 14.59 8.95
C ALA A 45 -8.26 15.63 7.84
N GLU A 46 -7.41 16.66 7.74
CA GLU A 46 -7.62 17.80 6.83
C GLU A 46 -7.69 17.44 5.35
N PRO A 47 -6.86 16.53 4.78
CA PRO A 47 -7.02 16.12 3.38
C PRO A 47 -8.41 15.52 3.10
N VAL A 48 -8.92 14.72 4.03
CA VAL A 48 -10.25 14.10 3.92
C VAL A 48 -11.34 15.16 4.05
N ARG A 49 -11.29 16.04 5.06
CA ARG A 49 -12.25 17.16 5.24
C ARG A 49 -12.37 18.00 3.98
N ARG A 50 -11.23 18.33 3.37
CA ARG A 50 -11.19 19.11 2.12
C ARG A 50 -11.92 18.39 1.01
N LEU A 51 -11.63 17.09 0.79
CA LEU A 51 -12.33 16.29 -0.21
C LEU A 51 -13.85 16.28 0.03
N LEU A 52 -14.29 16.03 1.28
CA LEU A 52 -15.71 15.97 1.64
C LEU A 52 -16.41 17.29 1.34
N ARG A 53 -15.83 18.41 1.79
CA ARG A 53 -16.38 19.76 1.59
C ARG A 53 -16.39 20.18 0.12
N ASP A 54 -15.25 20.02 -0.59
CA ASP A 54 -15.08 20.51 -1.97
C ASP A 54 -15.96 19.75 -2.98
N ARG A 55 -16.37 18.51 -2.63
CA ARG A 55 -17.14 17.62 -3.49
C ARG A 55 -18.53 17.30 -2.94
N ASN A 56 -18.91 17.88 -1.81
CA ASN A 56 -20.17 17.60 -1.10
C ASN A 56 -20.39 16.08 -0.89
N LEU A 57 -19.38 15.42 -0.34
CA LEU A 57 -19.36 13.97 -0.11
C LEU A 57 -19.62 13.64 1.36
N THR A 58 -20.06 12.41 1.61
CA THR A 58 -20.28 11.87 2.97
C THR A 58 -19.30 10.74 3.25
N LEU A 59 -18.51 10.85 4.31
CA LEU A 59 -17.64 9.78 4.79
C LEU A 59 -18.47 8.66 5.39
N ARG A 60 -18.39 7.46 4.83
CA ARG A 60 -19.16 6.28 5.29
C ARG A 60 -18.37 5.38 6.20
N ALA A 61 -17.10 5.17 5.87
CA ALA A 61 -16.24 4.29 6.63
C ALA A 61 -14.78 4.72 6.54
N ILE A 62 -14.02 4.27 7.53
CA ILE A 62 -12.56 4.36 7.62
C ILE A 62 -12.03 2.93 7.73
N LEU A 63 -11.09 2.56 6.88
CA LEU A 63 -10.38 1.28 6.92
C LEU A 63 -8.95 1.53 7.40
N LEU A 64 -8.51 0.79 8.41
CA LEU A 64 -7.16 0.92 8.98
C LEU A 64 -6.38 -0.37 8.72
N THR A 65 -5.13 -0.24 8.30
CA THR A 65 -4.25 -1.37 8.05
C THR A 65 -3.39 -1.73 9.26
N HIS A 66 -2.92 -0.74 10.01
CA HIS A 66 -2.11 -0.90 11.22
C HIS A 66 -2.13 0.37 12.10
N HIS A 67 -1.42 0.35 13.23
CA HIS A 67 -1.56 1.36 14.30
C HIS A 67 -0.63 2.58 14.21
N HIS A 68 0.30 2.67 13.26
CA HIS A 68 1.24 3.78 13.21
C HIS A 68 0.53 5.12 13.06
N ALA A 69 1.06 6.16 13.72
CA ALA A 69 0.42 7.46 13.85
C ALA A 69 0.11 8.13 12.51
N ASP A 70 0.95 7.93 11.51
CA ASP A 70 0.76 8.47 10.16
C ASP A 70 -0.30 7.73 9.33
N HIS A 71 -0.92 6.67 9.88
CA HIS A 71 -2.08 5.96 9.32
C HIS A 71 -3.36 6.21 10.11
N VAL A 72 -3.24 6.49 11.42
CA VAL A 72 -4.42 6.60 12.29
C VAL A 72 -4.64 7.98 12.90
N GLY A 73 -3.71 8.92 12.71
CA GLY A 73 -3.71 10.21 13.41
C GLY A 73 -4.95 11.08 13.17
N GLY A 74 -5.61 10.95 12.02
CA GLY A 74 -6.84 11.69 11.69
C GLY A 74 -8.14 11.01 12.13
N VAL A 75 -8.08 9.77 12.62
CA VAL A 75 -9.28 8.93 12.86
C VAL A 75 -10.24 9.57 13.84
N ILE A 76 -9.78 9.96 15.03
CA ILE A 76 -10.64 10.49 16.09
C ILE A 76 -11.41 11.73 15.62
N GLU A 77 -10.71 12.66 14.97
CA GLU A 77 -11.33 13.89 14.47
C GLU A 77 -12.39 13.57 13.40
N LEU A 78 -12.07 12.69 12.44
CA LEU A 78 -13.01 12.31 11.39
C LEU A 78 -14.24 11.60 11.95
N VAL A 79 -14.08 10.70 12.93
CA VAL A 79 -15.20 10.01 13.58
C VAL A 79 -16.11 11.00 14.32
N GLN A 80 -15.53 11.93 15.09
CA GLN A 80 -16.30 12.95 15.83
C GLN A 80 -17.13 13.85 14.90
N GLU A 81 -16.59 14.17 13.72
CA GLU A 81 -17.23 15.07 12.77
C GLU A 81 -18.27 14.39 11.88
N THR A 82 -18.06 13.13 11.54
CA THR A 82 -18.84 12.45 10.50
C THR A 82 -19.67 11.27 10.98
N GLY A 83 -19.30 10.70 12.12
CA GLY A 83 -19.88 9.44 12.62
C GLY A 83 -19.51 8.23 11.76
N ALA A 84 -18.45 8.33 10.94
CA ALA A 84 -18.02 7.24 10.07
C ALA A 84 -17.58 6.02 10.88
N ARG A 85 -17.96 4.84 10.42
CA ARG A 85 -17.62 3.57 11.07
C ARG A 85 -16.18 3.18 10.77
N VAL A 86 -15.44 2.76 11.79
CA VAL A 86 -14.03 2.38 11.68
C VAL A 86 -13.86 0.87 11.71
N TYR A 87 -13.15 0.36 10.71
CA TYR A 87 -12.74 -1.03 10.56
C TYR A 87 -11.22 -1.10 10.70
N GLY A 88 -10.69 -2.08 11.42
CA GLY A 88 -9.24 -2.18 11.58
C GLY A 88 -8.79 -3.49 12.19
N PRO A 89 -7.46 -3.77 12.25
CA PRO A 89 -6.91 -5.01 12.74
C PRO A 89 -7.27 -5.28 14.21
N ALA A 90 -7.78 -6.48 14.47
CA ALA A 90 -8.14 -6.93 15.82
C ALA A 90 -6.93 -7.10 16.76
N LEU A 91 -5.74 -7.30 16.17
CA LEU A 91 -4.50 -7.55 16.91
C LEU A 91 -3.66 -6.27 17.15
N GLU A 92 -4.21 -5.09 16.81
CA GLU A 92 -3.52 -3.82 17.00
C GLU A 92 -4.25 -2.89 17.96
N THR A 93 -3.50 -2.04 18.66
CA THR A 93 -4.08 -1.00 19.52
C THR A 93 -4.36 0.26 18.68
N LEU A 94 -5.60 0.43 18.29
CA LEU A 94 -6.05 1.56 17.48
C LEU A 94 -6.67 2.66 18.34
N PRO A 95 -6.62 3.95 17.92
CA PRO A 95 -7.24 5.05 18.67
C PRO A 95 -8.77 4.92 18.74
N HIS A 96 -9.38 4.30 17.73
CA HIS A 96 -10.79 3.94 17.66
C HIS A 96 -10.97 2.80 16.64
N CYS A 97 -11.84 1.84 16.95
CA CYS A 97 -12.22 0.76 16.05
C CYS A 97 -13.59 0.22 16.44
N ASP A 98 -14.58 0.31 15.53
CA ASP A 98 -15.93 -0.22 15.75
C ASP A 98 -16.03 -1.69 15.37
N VAL A 99 -15.21 -2.12 14.37
CA VAL A 99 -15.24 -3.47 13.81
C VAL A 99 -13.80 -3.99 13.74
N PRO A 100 -13.36 -4.73 14.75
CA PRO A 100 -12.07 -5.41 14.69
C PRO A 100 -12.12 -6.56 13.69
N LEU A 101 -11.06 -6.69 12.86
CA LEU A 101 -10.95 -7.62 11.73
C LEU A 101 -9.70 -8.48 11.83
N GLY A 102 -9.78 -9.70 11.27
CA GLY A 102 -8.66 -10.64 11.13
C GLY A 102 -8.72 -11.41 9.81
N GLU A 103 -7.80 -12.37 9.65
CA GLU A 103 -7.67 -13.18 8.43
C GLU A 103 -9.00 -13.78 7.98
N GLY A 104 -9.38 -13.52 6.74
CA GLY A 104 -10.56 -14.09 6.09
C GLY A 104 -11.87 -13.31 6.30
N ASP A 105 -11.90 -12.33 7.22
CA ASP A 105 -13.05 -11.45 7.39
C ASP A 105 -13.36 -10.67 6.10
N THR A 106 -14.60 -10.21 5.98
CA THR A 106 -15.06 -9.46 4.80
C THR A 106 -15.66 -8.13 5.22
N VAL A 107 -15.23 -7.06 4.56
CA VAL A 107 -15.85 -5.73 4.62
C VAL A 107 -16.69 -5.53 3.36
N ALA A 108 -18.00 -5.38 3.53
CA ALA A 108 -18.92 -5.08 2.43
C ALA A 108 -19.59 -3.73 2.68
N LEU A 109 -19.36 -2.77 1.79
CA LEU A 109 -19.90 -1.41 1.83
C LEU A 109 -20.60 -1.14 0.48
N PRO A 110 -21.88 -1.57 0.32
CA PRO A 110 -22.60 -1.49 -0.95
C PRO A 110 -22.75 -0.08 -1.50
N GLU A 111 -22.84 0.93 -0.61
CA GLU A 111 -22.91 2.34 -0.97
C GLU A 111 -21.64 2.87 -1.65
N ALA A 112 -20.51 2.21 -1.43
CA ALA A 112 -19.24 2.51 -2.09
C ALA A 112 -18.89 1.46 -3.18
N ALA A 113 -19.79 0.50 -3.47
CA ALA A 113 -19.54 -0.68 -4.32
C ALA A 113 -18.22 -1.39 -3.96
N LEU A 114 -17.98 -1.56 -2.65
CA LEU A 114 -16.75 -2.08 -2.11
C LEU A 114 -17.01 -3.44 -1.44
N THR A 115 -16.26 -4.45 -1.85
CA THR A 115 -16.23 -5.76 -1.19
C THR A 115 -14.78 -6.21 -1.08
N LEU A 116 -14.28 -6.27 0.15
CA LEU A 116 -12.89 -6.56 0.46
C LEU A 116 -12.79 -7.70 1.48
N ARG A 117 -11.92 -8.65 1.21
CA ARG A 117 -11.48 -9.66 2.18
C ARG A 117 -10.24 -9.16 2.90
N VAL A 118 -10.13 -9.49 4.18
CA VAL A 118 -8.98 -9.18 5.02
C VAL A 118 -7.94 -10.29 4.91
N LEU A 119 -6.67 -9.89 4.84
CA LEU A 119 -5.50 -10.76 4.91
C LEU A 119 -4.61 -10.28 6.06
N ASP A 120 -4.25 -11.16 6.97
CA ASP A 120 -3.17 -10.89 7.93
C ASP A 120 -1.84 -10.88 7.17
N VAL A 121 -1.10 -9.79 7.34
CA VAL A 121 0.20 -9.57 6.70
C VAL A 121 1.24 -9.02 7.70
N PRO A 122 1.54 -9.81 8.76
CA PRO A 122 2.50 -9.39 9.78
C PRO A 122 3.89 -9.20 9.21
N GLY A 123 4.66 -8.30 9.83
CA GLY A 123 6.04 -8.01 9.46
C GLY A 123 6.44 -6.57 9.74
N HIS A 124 5.74 -5.60 9.17
CA HIS A 124 5.94 -4.19 9.49
C HIS A 124 5.50 -3.90 10.94
N THR A 125 4.25 -4.22 11.27
CA THR A 125 3.75 -4.40 12.63
C THR A 125 3.30 -5.84 12.84
N ALA A 126 3.05 -6.24 14.07
CA ALA A 126 2.69 -7.63 14.42
C ALA A 126 1.27 -7.99 13.99
N GLY A 127 0.35 -7.03 14.01
CA GLY A 127 -1.06 -7.22 13.69
C GLY A 127 -1.50 -6.59 12.36
N HIS A 128 -0.55 -6.21 11.49
CA HIS A 128 -0.86 -5.55 10.21
C HIS A 128 -1.79 -6.40 9.34
N ILE A 129 -2.82 -5.77 8.78
CA ILE A 129 -3.74 -6.39 7.81
C ILE A 129 -3.71 -5.67 6.47
N ALA A 130 -4.10 -6.38 5.42
CA ALA A 130 -4.37 -5.82 4.09
C ALA A 130 -5.81 -6.12 3.67
N TYR A 131 -6.36 -5.27 2.84
CA TYR A 131 -7.69 -5.42 2.27
C TYR A 131 -7.58 -5.74 0.78
N VAL A 132 -8.16 -6.85 0.33
CA VAL A 132 -8.11 -7.28 -1.07
C VAL A 132 -9.51 -7.65 -1.59
N GLY A 133 -9.85 -7.18 -2.78
CA GLY A 133 -11.16 -7.46 -3.40
C GLY A 133 -11.42 -6.57 -4.59
N THR A 134 -12.63 -5.99 -4.65
CA THR A 134 -13.03 -5.09 -5.73
C THR A 134 -13.56 -3.77 -5.18
N ALA A 135 -13.20 -2.70 -5.88
CA ALA A 135 -13.80 -1.38 -5.74
C ALA A 135 -14.50 -1.07 -7.08
N GLY A 136 -15.83 -1.24 -7.14
CA GLY A 136 -16.54 -1.41 -8.39
C GLY A 136 -16.01 -2.65 -9.14
N ASP A 137 -15.58 -2.47 -10.39
CA ASP A 137 -14.99 -3.52 -11.21
C ASP A 137 -13.45 -3.62 -11.09
N THR A 138 -12.83 -2.75 -10.31
CA THR A 138 -11.37 -2.67 -10.18
C THR A 138 -10.87 -3.64 -9.12
N PRO A 139 -10.04 -4.65 -9.47
CA PRO A 139 -9.34 -5.45 -8.49
C PRO A 139 -8.35 -4.58 -7.70
N ALA A 140 -8.51 -4.52 -6.40
CA ALA A 140 -7.77 -3.61 -5.53
C ALA A 140 -7.17 -4.31 -4.30
N LEU A 141 -5.96 -3.89 -3.95
CA LEU A 141 -5.25 -4.28 -2.74
C LEU A 141 -4.83 -2.99 -2.00
N PHE A 142 -5.33 -2.80 -0.79
CA PHE A 142 -4.86 -1.76 0.14
C PHE A 142 -3.98 -2.45 1.18
N CYS A 143 -2.68 -2.25 1.11
CA CYS A 143 -1.71 -3.03 1.88
C CYS A 143 -0.88 -2.21 2.87
N GLY A 144 -1.26 -0.96 3.11
CA GLY A 144 -0.54 -0.08 4.04
C GLY A 144 0.97 -0.11 3.81
N ASP A 145 1.69 -0.55 4.83
CA ASP A 145 3.16 -0.59 4.85
C ASP A 145 3.76 -2.00 4.69
N THR A 146 3.02 -2.93 4.07
CA THR A 146 3.54 -4.27 3.78
C THR A 146 4.26 -4.30 2.43
N LEU A 147 3.54 -4.11 1.33
CA LEU A 147 4.09 -4.10 -0.03
C LEU A 147 4.13 -2.67 -0.57
N PHE A 148 5.29 -2.22 -1.00
CA PHE A 148 5.47 -0.95 -1.71
C PHE A 148 5.87 -1.18 -3.17
N ALA A 149 5.67 -0.17 -4.00
CA ALA A 149 6.19 -0.16 -5.36
C ALA A 149 7.71 -0.42 -5.36
N ALA A 150 8.14 -1.55 -5.95
CA ALA A 150 9.51 -2.07 -5.96
C ALA A 150 10.16 -2.20 -4.57
N GLY A 151 9.37 -2.39 -3.50
CA GLY A 151 9.86 -2.42 -2.13
C GLY A 151 8.92 -3.11 -1.14
N CYS A 152 9.27 -3.05 0.13
CA CYS A 152 8.41 -3.46 1.25
C CYS A 152 8.68 -2.62 2.49
N GLY A 153 7.81 -2.72 3.49
CA GLY A 153 7.95 -2.06 4.77
C GLY A 153 9.19 -2.48 5.55
N ARG A 154 9.64 -1.62 6.46
CA ARG A 154 10.63 -1.99 7.48
C ARG A 154 10.00 -2.94 8.48
N LEU A 155 10.85 -3.77 9.11
CA LEU A 155 10.43 -4.67 10.16
C LEU A 155 10.61 -3.96 11.51
N PHE A 156 9.53 -3.46 12.10
CA PHE A 156 9.58 -2.85 13.43
C PHE A 156 9.22 -3.87 14.52
N GLU A 157 8.26 -4.75 14.26
CA GLU A 157 7.74 -5.69 15.25
C GLU A 157 7.84 -7.15 14.77
N GLY A 158 7.79 -7.37 13.46
CA GLY A 158 7.83 -8.71 12.88
C GLY A 158 9.24 -9.18 12.51
N THR A 159 9.29 -10.41 12.02
CA THR A 159 10.50 -11.10 11.57
C THR A 159 10.63 -11.12 10.05
N PRO A 160 11.85 -11.35 9.49
CA PRO A 160 12.02 -11.56 8.05
C PRO A 160 11.16 -12.70 7.49
N ALA A 161 10.95 -13.78 8.26
CA ALA A 161 10.12 -14.90 7.85
C ALA A 161 8.66 -14.48 7.69
N GLN A 162 8.10 -13.77 8.67
CA GLN A 162 6.72 -13.26 8.62
C GLN A 162 6.50 -12.32 7.43
N MET A 163 7.36 -11.32 7.25
CA MET A 163 7.22 -10.38 6.12
C MET A 163 7.38 -11.09 4.77
N SER A 164 8.33 -12.03 4.66
CA SER A 164 8.50 -12.82 3.44
C SER A 164 7.25 -13.63 3.10
N GLU A 165 6.62 -14.26 4.10
CA GLU A 165 5.36 -15.00 3.93
C GLU A 165 4.21 -14.06 3.55
N SER A 166 4.08 -12.90 4.22
CA SER A 166 3.10 -11.87 3.90
C SER A 166 3.23 -11.38 2.46
N LEU A 167 4.44 -11.09 2.01
CA LEU A 167 4.70 -10.67 0.63
C LEU A 167 4.41 -11.77 -0.38
N GLN A 168 4.76 -13.03 -0.09
CA GLN A 168 4.42 -14.16 -0.94
C GLN A 168 2.91 -14.32 -1.06
N LYS A 169 2.17 -14.22 0.06
CA LYS A 169 0.70 -14.24 0.07
C LYS A 169 0.13 -13.16 -0.87
N LEU A 170 0.59 -11.91 -0.76
CA LEU A 170 0.18 -10.82 -1.65
C LEU A 170 0.60 -11.07 -3.11
N GLY A 171 1.78 -11.62 -3.34
CA GLY A 171 2.29 -11.95 -4.67
C GLY A 171 1.49 -13.03 -5.41
N THR A 172 0.65 -13.82 -4.74
CA THR A 172 -0.25 -14.80 -5.38
C THR A 172 -1.52 -14.21 -5.94
N LEU A 173 -1.81 -12.94 -5.65
CA LEU A 173 -3.00 -12.26 -6.16
C LEU A 173 -2.96 -12.13 -7.70
N ARG A 174 -4.11 -11.84 -8.30
CA ARG A 174 -4.22 -11.65 -9.77
C ARG A 174 -3.26 -10.56 -10.25
N GLU A 175 -2.69 -10.75 -11.42
CA GLU A 175 -1.68 -9.83 -12.00
C GLU A 175 -2.20 -8.41 -12.21
N ASP A 176 -3.50 -8.28 -12.53
CA ASP A 176 -4.20 -7.02 -12.76
C ASP A 176 -4.69 -6.35 -11.46
N THR A 177 -4.42 -6.92 -10.28
CA THR A 177 -4.75 -6.29 -9.01
C THR A 177 -3.91 -5.04 -8.79
N GLN A 178 -4.56 -3.90 -8.66
CA GLN A 178 -3.92 -2.64 -8.36
C GLN A 178 -3.48 -2.58 -6.89
N VAL A 179 -2.25 -2.12 -6.65
CA VAL A 179 -1.62 -2.06 -5.33
C VAL A 179 -1.62 -0.61 -4.84
N PHE A 180 -2.47 -0.35 -3.87
CA PHE A 180 -2.63 0.95 -3.22
C PHE A 180 -1.88 0.93 -1.88
N CYS A 181 -0.55 1.08 -1.93
CA CYS A 181 0.28 1.21 -0.73
C CYS A 181 0.29 2.66 -0.21
N ALA A 182 0.70 2.84 1.05
CA ALA A 182 0.51 4.11 1.74
C ALA A 182 1.54 5.21 1.41
N HIS A 183 2.70 4.86 0.83
CA HIS A 183 3.80 5.82 0.66
C HIS A 183 4.34 5.92 -0.77
N GLU A 184 4.69 7.14 -1.18
CA GLU A 184 5.34 7.45 -2.46
C GLU A 184 6.88 7.20 -2.38
N TYR A 185 7.28 5.96 -2.07
CA TYR A 185 8.69 5.58 -1.99
C TYR A 185 9.27 5.06 -3.30
N THR A 186 8.50 5.08 -4.37
CA THR A 186 8.77 4.39 -5.64
C THR A 186 10.16 4.70 -6.21
N LEU A 187 10.53 5.98 -6.36
CA LEU A 187 11.86 6.33 -6.92
C LEU A 187 13.02 5.82 -6.06
N ALA A 188 12.90 5.93 -4.74
CA ALA A 188 13.93 5.44 -3.81
C ALA A 188 14.04 3.91 -3.82
N ASN A 189 12.89 3.23 -3.97
CA ASN A 189 12.85 1.77 -4.07
C ASN A 189 13.42 1.29 -5.40
N LEU A 190 13.04 1.92 -6.51
CA LEU A 190 13.51 1.56 -7.85
C LEU A 190 15.02 1.76 -7.99
N ARG A 191 15.60 2.84 -7.44
CA ARG A 191 17.05 3.02 -7.39
C ARG A 191 17.76 1.87 -6.70
N TRP A 192 17.23 1.43 -5.56
CA TRP A 192 17.77 0.29 -4.84
C TRP A 192 17.55 -1.02 -5.60
N ALA A 193 16.35 -1.25 -6.14
CA ALA A 193 16.06 -2.45 -6.92
C ALA A 193 16.98 -2.61 -8.13
N LEU A 194 17.33 -1.51 -8.82
CA LEU A 194 18.32 -1.49 -9.90
C LEU A 194 19.74 -1.84 -9.42
N ALA A 195 20.11 -1.56 -8.18
CA ALA A 195 21.36 -2.01 -7.61
C ALA A 195 21.35 -3.54 -7.34
N VAL A 196 20.17 -4.13 -7.10
CA VAL A 196 20.00 -5.59 -6.93
C VAL A 196 19.96 -6.30 -8.29
N GLU A 197 19.16 -5.81 -9.24
CA GLU A 197 18.95 -6.40 -10.57
C GLU A 197 19.23 -5.40 -11.71
N PRO A 198 20.48 -5.00 -11.93
CA PRO A 198 20.82 -3.97 -12.92
C PRO A 198 20.47 -4.34 -14.37
N ALA A 199 20.39 -5.64 -14.69
CA ALA A 199 20.05 -6.13 -16.02
C ALA A 199 18.53 -6.32 -16.25
N ASN A 200 17.67 -6.09 -15.25
CA ASN A 200 16.23 -6.23 -15.38
C ASN A 200 15.65 -5.06 -16.20
N ARG A 201 15.34 -5.33 -17.46
CA ARG A 201 14.85 -4.30 -18.39
C ARG A 201 13.49 -3.73 -18.00
N THR A 202 12.59 -4.55 -17.45
CA THR A 202 11.27 -4.09 -16.98
C THR A 202 11.43 -3.10 -15.84
N LEU A 203 12.37 -3.37 -14.93
CA LEU A 203 12.71 -2.48 -13.84
C LEU A 203 13.31 -1.16 -14.32
N GLN A 204 14.22 -1.19 -15.32
CA GLN A 204 14.79 0.01 -15.94
C GLN A 204 13.70 0.90 -16.56
N GLN A 205 12.80 0.32 -17.35
CA GLN A 205 11.69 1.04 -17.98
C GLN A 205 10.74 1.65 -16.94
N TRP A 206 10.46 0.92 -15.85
CA TRP A 206 9.62 1.46 -14.79
C TRP A 206 10.30 2.63 -14.08
N TYR A 207 11.61 2.55 -13.81
CA TYR A 207 12.34 3.65 -13.20
C TYR A 207 12.26 4.93 -14.06
N GLU A 208 12.52 4.81 -15.38
CA GLU A 208 12.40 5.92 -16.32
C GLU A 208 10.98 6.54 -16.29
N ARG A 209 9.94 5.69 -16.33
CA ARG A 209 8.56 6.14 -16.26
C ARG A 209 8.22 6.83 -14.94
N ALA A 210 8.67 6.27 -13.82
CA ALA A 210 8.45 6.85 -12.49
C ALA A 210 9.14 8.22 -12.35
N GLN A 211 10.34 8.39 -12.91
CA GLN A 211 11.02 9.69 -12.95
C GLN A 211 10.21 10.74 -13.72
N GLN A 212 9.65 10.39 -14.88
CA GLN A 212 8.79 11.28 -15.66
C GLN A 212 7.55 11.70 -14.87
N LEU A 213 6.81 10.73 -14.31
CA LEU A 213 5.62 11.01 -13.50
C LEU A 213 5.94 11.96 -12.33
N ARG A 214 7.02 11.69 -11.60
CA ARG A 214 7.39 12.53 -10.45
C ARG A 214 7.89 13.92 -10.86
N ALA A 215 8.54 14.07 -12.03
CA ALA A 215 8.89 15.38 -12.57
C ALA A 215 7.66 16.22 -12.92
N GLU A 216 6.58 15.57 -13.32
CA GLU A 216 5.28 16.19 -13.60
C GLU A 216 4.39 16.38 -12.35
N GLY A 217 4.86 15.94 -11.17
CA GLY A 217 4.09 15.98 -9.91
C GLY A 217 2.96 14.96 -9.83
N VAL A 218 2.98 13.95 -10.73
CA VAL A 218 1.97 12.88 -10.79
C VAL A 218 2.38 11.73 -9.86
N PRO A 219 1.45 11.12 -9.09
CA PRO A 219 1.70 9.91 -8.33
C PRO A 219 2.19 8.77 -9.20
N THR A 220 3.10 7.92 -8.64
CA THR A 220 3.52 6.69 -9.32
C THR A 220 2.65 5.48 -8.95
N LEU A 221 1.75 5.67 -8.00
CA LEU A 221 0.81 4.67 -7.48
C LEU A 221 -0.60 4.89 -8.06
N PRO A 222 -1.40 3.82 -8.20
CA PRO A 222 -1.10 2.44 -7.83
C PRO A 222 -0.12 1.77 -8.77
N SER A 223 0.60 0.74 -8.27
CA SER A 223 1.27 -0.26 -9.09
C SER A 223 0.35 -1.48 -9.32
N TRP A 224 0.86 -2.58 -9.86
CA TRP A 224 0.09 -3.81 -10.10
C TRP A 224 0.86 -5.03 -9.61
N ILE A 225 0.18 -6.05 -9.14
CA ILE A 225 0.81 -7.31 -8.68
C ILE A 225 1.72 -7.91 -9.76
N GLY A 226 1.29 -7.91 -11.02
CA GLY A 226 2.14 -8.38 -12.13
C GLY A 226 3.42 -7.58 -12.29
N GLN A 227 3.36 -6.26 -12.12
CA GLN A 227 4.53 -5.39 -12.17
C GLN A 227 5.45 -5.64 -10.96
N GLU A 228 4.89 -5.76 -9.75
CA GLU A 228 5.66 -6.05 -8.54
C GLU A 228 6.38 -7.41 -8.66
N ARG A 229 5.71 -8.44 -9.15
CA ARG A 229 6.34 -9.75 -9.41
C ARG A 229 7.48 -9.69 -10.42
N ALA A 230 7.40 -8.79 -11.40
CA ALA A 230 8.44 -8.64 -12.41
C ALA A 230 9.64 -7.79 -11.94
N THR A 231 9.47 -6.93 -10.93
CA THR A 231 10.43 -5.86 -10.65
C THR A 231 10.82 -5.69 -9.19
N ASN A 232 10.03 -6.22 -8.24
CA ASN A 232 10.27 -6.04 -6.82
C ASN A 232 11.20 -7.14 -6.27
N PRO A 233 12.46 -6.83 -5.86
CA PRO A 233 13.38 -7.86 -5.39
C PRO A 233 12.87 -8.67 -4.19
N PHE A 234 11.99 -8.09 -3.36
CA PHE A 234 11.41 -8.79 -2.21
C PHE A 234 10.39 -9.87 -2.60
N LEU A 235 9.75 -9.77 -3.75
CA LEU A 235 8.91 -10.81 -4.34
C LEU A 235 9.69 -11.80 -5.22
N ARG A 236 10.97 -11.51 -5.47
CA ARG A 236 11.85 -12.23 -6.40
C ARG A 236 13.01 -12.96 -5.69
N THR A 237 12.86 -13.27 -4.42
CA THR A 237 13.91 -13.89 -3.59
C THR A 237 14.36 -15.29 -4.08
N LEU A 238 13.57 -15.93 -4.94
CA LEU A 238 13.89 -17.20 -5.58
C LEU A 238 14.62 -17.03 -6.93
N GLU A 239 14.67 -15.82 -7.47
CA GLU A 239 15.39 -15.55 -8.72
C GLU A 239 16.91 -15.61 -8.50
N VAL A 240 17.59 -16.31 -9.41
CA VAL A 240 19.02 -16.61 -9.28
C VAL A 240 19.86 -15.34 -9.14
N ASP A 241 19.55 -14.31 -9.92
CA ASP A 241 20.32 -13.07 -9.92
C ASP A 241 20.08 -12.24 -8.65
N VAL A 242 18.86 -12.22 -8.14
CA VAL A 242 18.52 -11.60 -6.85
C VAL A 242 19.23 -12.29 -5.69
N ALA A 243 19.18 -13.65 -5.66
CA ALA A 243 19.84 -14.42 -4.61
C ALA A 243 21.38 -14.25 -4.65
N LYS A 244 21.98 -14.22 -5.84
CA LYS A 244 23.42 -13.93 -6.00
C LYS A 244 23.79 -12.52 -5.54
N ALA A 245 23.00 -11.51 -5.89
CA ALA A 245 23.23 -10.13 -5.46
C ALA A 245 23.13 -10.00 -3.94
N ALA A 246 22.12 -10.62 -3.33
CA ALA A 246 21.94 -10.64 -1.87
C ALA A 246 23.13 -11.34 -1.17
N ALA A 247 23.56 -12.53 -1.65
CA ALA A 247 24.69 -13.26 -1.09
C ALA A 247 26.02 -12.49 -1.23
N ALA A 248 26.26 -11.86 -2.38
CA ALA A 248 27.42 -11.01 -2.59
C ALA A 248 27.43 -9.82 -1.60
N ARG A 249 26.27 -9.22 -1.36
CA ARG A 249 26.13 -8.11 -0.40
C ARG A 249 26.31 -8.56 1.04
N ALA A 250 25.79 -9.74 1.41
CA ALA A 250 25.94 -10.33 2.74
C ALA A 250 27.36 -10.84 3.03
N GLY A 251 28.14 -11.16 1.98
CA GLY A 251 29.51 -11.70 2.11
C GLY A 251 29.56 -13.20 2.42
N HIS A 252 28.44 -13.91 2.36
CA HIS A 252 28.33 -15.36 2.56
C HIS A 252 27.17 -15.96 1.74
N ALA A 253 27.18 -17.30 1.61
CA ALA A 253 26.09 -18.01 0.95
C ALA A 253 24.80 -17.90 1.76
N LEU A 254 23.66 -17.78 1.06
CA LEU A 254 22.32 -17.77 1.64
C LEU A 254 21.62 -19.07 1.18
N SER A 255 20.97 -19.76 2.11
CA SER A 255 20.46 -21.12 1.91
C SER A 255 18.93 -21.18 1.72
N SER A 256 18.22 -20.07 1.98
CA SER A 256 16.77 -20.00 1.88
C SER A 256 16.29 -18.64 1.35
N SER A 257 15.06 -18.62 0.82
CA SER A 257 14.41 -17.38 0.38
C SER A 257 14.25 -16.35 1.52
N VAL A 258 14.08 -16.83 2.75
CA VAL A 258 13.98 -15.98 3.95
C VAL A 258 15.33 -15.32 4.26
N GLU A 259 16.44 -16.05 4.13
CA GLU A 259 17.78 -15.46 4.29
C GLU A 259 18.08 -14.43 3.19
N VAL A 260 17.68 -14.73 1.94
CA VAL A 260 17.77 -13.77 0.82
C VAL A 260 16.95 -12.51 1.14
N PHE A 261 15.71 -12.68 1.59
CA PHE A 261 14.86 -11.57 2.00
C PHE A 261 15.51 -10.73 3.11
N ALA A 262 16.02 -11.36 4.16
CA ALA A 262 16.67 -10.68 5.29
C ALA A 262 17.88 -9.86 4.83
N ALA A 263 18.74 -10.43 4.00
CA ALA A 263 19.91 -9.74 3.42
C ALA A 263 19.50 -8.55 2.55
N LEU A 264 18.45 -8.70 1.71
CA LEU A 264 17.89 -7.61 0.91
C LEU A 264 17.31 -6.49 1.78
N ARG A 265 16.59 -6.83 2.86
CA ARG A 265 15.98 -5.84 3.77
C ARG A 265 17.08 -5.06 4.52
N GLU A 266 18.12 -5.74 4.99
CA GLU A 266 19.28 -5.10 5.61
C GLU A 266 20.00 -4.19 4.59
N TRP A 267 20.24 -4.68 3.37
CA TRP A 267 20.81 -3.87 2.30
C TRP A 267 20.00 -2.60 2.06
N LYS A 268 18.67 -2.72 1.90
CA LYS A 268 17.78 -1.58 1.67
C LYS A 268 17.76 -0.59 2.83
N ASN A 269 17.85 -1.07 4.08
CA ASN A 269 17.91 -0.20 5.26
C ASN A 269 19.16 0.70 5.27
N ASN A 270 20.27 0.20 4.71
CA ASN A 270 21.57 0.87 4.65
C ASN A 270 21.90 1.48 3.28
N PHE A 271 20.96 1.45 2.32
CA PHE A 271 21.16 1.98 0.97
C PHE A 271 20.98 3.51 0.97
N LYS A 272 21.97 4.23 0.39
CA LYS A 272 22.00 5.70 0.30
C LYS A 272 21.75 6.18 -1.14
#